data_64d5530810aa2278ddc046237e9317b8
#
_entry.id   64d5530810aa2278ddc046237e9317b8
#
_cell.length_a   1.000
_cell.length_b   1.000
_cell.length_c   1.000
_cell.angle_alpha   90.00
_cell.angle_beta   90.00
_cell.angle_gamma   90.00
#
_symmetry.space_group_name_H-M   'P 1'
#
loop_
_entity.id
_entity.type
_entity.pdbx_description
1 polymer ?
#
loop_
_entity_poly.entity_id
_entity_poly.type
_entity_poly.pdbx_seq_one_letter_code
_entity_poly.pdbx_strand_id
1 'polypeptide(L)' 'MNDGGPVLPWLVIRQDDNGNRYRVGRYATQDEAQHIADTLDGKGHKQLYWVERIGQTTR' A
#
# COMPACT_ATOMS: atom_id res chain seq x y z
N MET A 1 -15.12 -15.63 -15.37
CA MET A 1 -14.75 -15.20 -15.11
C MET A 1 -14.20 -14.49 -14.86
N ASN A 2 -13.77 -14.13 -14.71
CA ASN A 2 -13.34 -13.45 -14.35
C ASN A 2 -12.90 -12.75 -14.35
N ASP A 3 -12.73 -12.58 -14.21
CA ASP A 3 -12.28 -11.89 -14.05
C ASP A 3 -12.04 -11.06 -14.33
N GLY A 4 -12.11 -11.15 -14.42
CA GLY A 4 -12.17 -10.08 -14.40
C GLY A 4 -11.45 -8.87 -14.48
N GLY A 5 -11.78 -7.89 -13.98
CA GLY A 5 -11.16 -6.63 -14.05
C GLY A 5 -9.71 -6.63 -13.61
N PRO A 6 -9.10 -5.47 -13.65
CA PRO A 6 -7.69 -5.36 -13.26
C PRO A 6 -7.49 -5.77 -11.82
N VAL A 7 -6.40 -6.42 -11.59
CA VAL A 7 -6.01 -6.80 -10.25
C VAL A 7 -5.05 -5.74 -9.72
N LEU A 8 -5.35 -5.21 -8.56
CA LEU A 8 -4.49 -4.22 -7.92
C LEU A 8 -3.93 -4.83 -6.64
N PRO A 9 -2.89 -5.63 -6.76
CA PRO A 9 -2.42 -6.44 -5.63
C PRO A 9 -1.51 -5.70 -4.67
N TRP A 10 -1.10 -4.49 -5.01
CA TRP A 10 -0.15 -3.76 -4.17
C TRP A 10 -0.88 -2.68 -3.38
N LEU A 11 -0.76 -2.76 -2.07
CA LEU A 11 -1.47 -1.89 -1.15
C LEU A 11 -0.49 -1.02 -0.40
N VAL A 12 -0.79 0.27 -0.32
CA VAL A 12 -0.01 1.18 0.51
C VAL A 12 -0.73 1.34 1.84
N ILE A 13 0.02 1.16 2.91
CA ILE A 13 -0.50 1.25 4.28
C ILE A 13 0.14 2.43 4.97
N ARG A 14 -0.65 3.15 5.74
CA ARG A 14 -0.18 4.20 6.62
C ARG A 14 -0.47 3.78 8.06
N GLN A 15 0.48 3.97 8.94
CA GLN A 15 0.28 3.72 10.36
C GLN A 15 0.59 4.99 11.13
N ASP A 16 -0.33 5.41 11.99
CA ASP A 16 -0.16 6.62 12.77
C ASP A 16 0.55 6.33 14.08
N ASP A 17 0.72 7.37 14.88
CA ASP A 17 1.43 7.26 16.15
C ASP A 17 0.75 6.34 17.15
N ASN A 18 -0.54 6.15 16.99
CA ASN A 18 -1.30 5.30 17.90
C ASN A 18 -1.34 3.85 17.46
N GLY A 19 -0.68 3.55 16.36
CA GLY A 19 -0.65 2.18 15.84
C GLY A 19 -1.83 1.83 14.95
N ASN A 20 -2.67 2.79 14.64
CA ASN A 20 -3.78 2.56 13.74
C ASN A 20 -3.30 2.49 12.32
N ARG A 21 -3.83 1.54 11.57
CA ARG A 21 -3.42 1.31 10.18
C ARG A 21 -4.55 1.68 9.25
N TYR A 22 -4.18 2.33 8.17
CA TYR A 22 -5.14 2.79 7.17
C TYR A 22 -4.67 2.39 5.79
N ARG A 23 -5.60 2.06 4.94
CA ARG A 23 -5.31 1.79 3.54
C ARG A 23 -5.27 3.10 2.80
N VAL A 24 -4.14 3.39 2.19
CA VAL A 24 -4.01 4.61 1.40
C VAL A 24 -4.55 4.38 0.00
N GLY A 25 -4.19 3.25 -0.62
CA GLY A 25 -4.65 2.96 -1.95
C GLY A 25 -4.09 1.63 -2.43
N ARG A 26 -4.60 1.19 -3.58
CA ARG A 26 -4.17 -0.04 -4.21
C ARG A 26 -3.64 0.26 -5.59
N TYR A 27 -2.64 -0.49 -6.01
CA TYR A 27 -1.92 -0.20 -7.25
C TYR A 27 -1.62 -1.50 -7.98
N ALA A 28 -1.37 -1.37 -9.28
CA ALA A 28 -1.13 -2.52 -10.12
C ALA A 28 0.27 -3.09 -9.98
N THR A 29 1.24 -2.24 -9.68
CA THR A 29 2.63 -2.67 -9.59
C THR A 29 3.24 -2.22 -8.27
N GLN A 30 4.27 -2.95 -7.87
CA GLN A 30 5.00 -2.59 -6.67
C GLN A 30 5.68 -1.23 -6.82
N ASP A 31 6.24 -0.96 -7.99
CA ASP A 31 6.93 0.32 -8.22
C ASP A 31 5.98 1.49 -8.03
N GLU A 32 4.77 1.37 -8.55
CA GLU A 32 3.79 2.42 -8.41
C GLU A 32 3.42 2.62 -6.94
N ALA A 33 3.16 1.55 -6.23
CA ALA A 33 2.80 1.62 -4.82
C ALA A 33 3.96 2.21 -4.00
N GLN A 34 5.18 1.77 -4.30
CA GLN A 34 6.34 2.26 -3.57
C GLN A 34 6.55 3.74 -3.81
N HIS A 35 6.31 4.19 -5.05
CA HIS A 35 6.42 5.61 -5.37
C HIS A 35 5.45 6.44 -4.54
N ILE A 36 4.23 5.95 -4.39
CA ILE A 36 3.23 6.64 -3.59
C ILE A 36 3.64 6.67 -2.12
N ALA A 37 4.10 5.54 -1.59
CA ALA A 37 4.54 5.48 -0.21
C ALA A 37 5.70 6.44 0.04
N ASP A 38 6.66 6.48 -0.88
CA ASP A 38 7.81 7.36 -0.75
C ASP A 38 7.41 8.83 -0.80
N THR A 39 6.48 9.15 -1.68
CA THR A 39 6.00 10.52 -1.82
C THR A 39 5.33 11.00 -0.54
N LEU A 40 4.49 10.15 0.05
CA LEU A 40 3.80 10.51 1.27
C LEU A 40 4.75 10.59 2.45
N ASP A 41 5.70 9.67 2.51
CA ASP A 41 6.69 9.67 3.57
C ASP A 41 7.54 10.93 3.54
N GLY A 42 7.82 11.41 2.35
CA GLY A 42 8.64 12.60 2.16
C GLY A 42 7.99 13.90 2.58
N LYS A 43 6.72 13.86 2.97
CA LYS A 43 6.03 15.08 3.38
C LYS A 43 6.25 15.43 4.85
N GLY A 44 7.11 14.73 5.53
CA GLY A 44 7.47 15.08 6.89
C GLY A 44 6.48 14.65 7.94
N HIS A 45 5.60 13.77 7.64
CA HIS A 45 4.65 13.25 8.61
C HIS A 45 5.35 12.27 9.54
N LYS A 46 4.82 12.16 10.73
CA LYS A 46 5.34 11.21 11.71
C LYS A 46 4.66 9.87 11.56
N GLN A 47 4.26 9.53 10.37
CA GLN A 47 3.55 8.30 10.12
C GLN A 47 4.43 7.38 9.31
N LEU A 48 4.17 6.10 9.44
CA LEU A 48 4.89 5.10 8.68
C LEU A 48 4.09 4.74 7.44
N TYR A 49 4.79 4.52 6.36
CA TYR A 49 4.18 4.10 5.11
C TYR A 49 4.94 2.89 4.59
N TRP A 50 4.20 1.89 4.12
CA TRP A 50 4.84 0.74 3.50
C TRP A 50 3.91 0.11 2.49
N VAL A 51 4.46 -0.82 1.72
CA VAL A 51 3.74 -1.52 0.67
C VAL A 51 3.54 -2.96 1.10
N GLU A 52 2.34 -3.47 0.92
CA GLU A 52 2.03 -4.88 1.14
C GLU A 52 1.41 -5.47 -0.10
N ARG A 53 1.64 -6.74 -0.30
CA ARG A 53 1.01 -7.44 -1.40
C ARG A 53 -0.24 -8.15 -0.91
N ILE A 54 -1.37 -7.78 -1.48
CA ILE A 54 -2.65 -8.36 -1.10
C ILE A 54 -2.74 -9.75 -1.69
N GLY A 55 -3.29 -10.66 -0.90
CA GLY A 55 -3.52 -11.99 -1.38
C GLY A 55 -2.32 -12.89 -1.39
N GLN A 56 -1.18 -12.39 -1.01
CA GLN A 56 -0.02 -13.22 -0.88
C GLN A 56 -0.17 -14.11 0.34
N THR A 57 -0.17 -15.38 0.14
CA THR A 57 -0.28 -16.32 1.23
C THR A 57 1.06 -16.84 1.59
N THR A 58 1.31 -16.80 2.82
CA THR A 58 2.53 -17.41 3.32
C THR A 58 2.18 -18.79 3.71
N ARG A 59 2.63 -19.53 3.37
CA ARG A 59 2.16 -20.66 3.84
C ARG A 59 2.75 -21.39 4.01
#